data_7004657d4a80c4fb8b2c2ff69a3a15c8
#
_entry.id   7004657d4a80c4fb8b2c2ff69a3a15c8
#
_cell.length_a   1.000
_cell.length_b   1.000
_cell.length_c   1.000
_cell.angle_alpha   90.00
_cell.angle_beta   90.00
_cell.angle_gamma   90.00
#
_symmetry.space_group_name_H-M   'P 1'
#
loop_
_entity.id
_entity.type
_entity.pdbx_description
1 polymer ?
#
loop_
_entity_poly.entity_id
_entity_poly.type
_entity_poly.pdbx_seq_one_letter_code
_entity_poly.pdbx_strand_id
1 'polypeptide(L)'
;SMPSQIGASFLSDFGLQADLIYVDGSHDEKDVYDDLRAYWELLSPGGAIFGDDWPWSSVSDAVKAFCAEVGVPYTVDDINWIIRKDV
;
A
#
# COMPACT_ATOMS: atom_id res chain seq x y z
N SER A 1 -16.86 -3.78 3.64
CA SER A 1 -15.51 -3.41 4.05
C SER A 1 -15.32 -1.91 3.96
N MET A 2 -14.42 -1.38 4.76
CA MET A 2 -14.11 0.04 4.75
C MET A 2 -13.24 0.39 3.53
N PRO A 3 -13.43 1.58 2.94
CA PRO A 3 -12.44 2.09 2.01
C PRO A 3 -11.07 2.22 2.69
N SER A 4 -10.00 2.02 1.92
CA SER A 4 -8.65 1.96 2.47
C SER A 4 -8.26 3.20 3.26
N GLN A 5 -8.58 4.40 2.77
CA GLN A 5 -8.21 5.63 3.47
C GLN A 5 -8.96 5.79 4.80
N ILE A 6 -10.22 5.38 4.86
CA ILE A 6 -10.98 5.41 6.12
C ILE A 6 -10.37 4.41 7.11
N GLY A 7 -9.98 3.21 6.63
CA GLY A 7 -9.32 2.23 7.47
C GLY A 7 -8.01 2.73 8.04
N ALA A 8 -7.19 3.39 7.22
CA ALA A 8 -5.91 3.96 7.65
C ALA A 8 -6.12 5.06 8.70
N SER A 9 -7.09 5.94 8.47
CA SER A 9 -7.41 7.01 9.42
C SER A 9 -7.88 6.44 10.76
N PHE A 10 -8.73 5.42 10.74
CA PHE A 10 -9.21 4.77 11.95
C PHE A 10 -8.06 4.18 12.77
N LEU A 11 -7.13 3.47 12.12
CA LEU A 11 -5.97 2.91 12.81
C LEU A 11 -5.07 3.99 13.39
N SER A 12 -4.87 5.08 12.66
CA SER A 12 -4.07 6.20 13.13
C SER A 12 -4.66 6.84 14.39
N ASP A 13 -6.00 7.01 14.42
CA ASP A 13 -6.68 7.61 15.56
C ASP A 13 -6.51 6.81 16.84
N PHE A 14 -6.32 5.49 16.72
CA PHE A 14 -6.07 4.62 17.87
C PHE A 14 -4.59 4.41 18.14
N GLY A 15 -3.69 5.03 17.38
CA GLY A 15 -2.25 4.87 17.54
C GLY A 15 -1.76 3.46 17.21
N LEU A 16 -2.51 2.72 16.41
CA LEU A 16 -2.18 1.35 16.05
C LEU A 16 -1.23 1.32 14.87
N GLN A 17 -0.38 0.30 14.85
CA GLN A 17 0.50 0.00 13.71
C GLN A 17 0.22 -1.42 13.23
N ALA A 18 0.55 -1.69 11.99
CA ALA A 18 0.32 -2.98 11.37
C ALA A 18 1.62 -3.55 10.81
N ASP A 19 1.76 -4.88 10.91
CA ASP A 19 2.88 -5.60 10.30
C ASP A 19 2.58 -6.01 8.86
N LEU A 20 1.30 -6.11 8.51
CA LEU A 20 0.87 -6.57 7.19
C LEU A 20 -0.41 -5.85 6.82
N ILE A 21 -0.40 -5.20 5.66
CA ILE A 21 -1.56 -4.45 5.16
C ILE A 21 -1.88 -4.93 3.75
N TYR A 22 -3.13 -5.34 3.55
CA TYR A 22 -3.65 -5.66 2.22
C TYR A 22 -4.40 -4.46 1.67
N VAL A 23 -4.00 -4.01 0.49
CA VAL A 23 -4.64 -2.89 -0.18
C VAL A 23 -5.65 -3.41 -1.18
N ASP A 24 -6.92 -3.22 -0.88
CA ASP A 24 -8.05 -3.62 -1.72
C ASP A 24 -8.92 -2.38 -1.93
N GLY A 25 -8.47 -1.54 -2.80
CA GLY A 25 -9.14 -0.26 -3.02
C GLY A 25 -9.58 -0.06 -4.45
N SER A 26 -9.65 1.18 -4.84
CA SER A 26 -10.02 1.61 -6.18
C SER A 26 -8.96 1.20 -7.20
N HIS A 27 -9.39 1.03 -8.47
CA HIS A 27 -8.46 0.89 -9.59
C HIS A 27 -8.03 2.25 -10.15
N ASP A 28 -8.40 3.36 -9.51
CA ASP A 28 -7.92 4.68 -9.89
C ASP A 28 -6.50 4.89 -9.36
N GLU A 29 -5.60 5.32 -10.22
CA GLU A 29 -4.19 5.46 -9.87
C GLU A 29 -3.98 6.40 -8.68
N LYS A 30 -4.69 7.54 -8.67
CA LYS A 30 -4.55 8.51 -7.58
C LYS A 30 -5.01 7.89 -6.25
N ASP A 31 -6.11 7.16 -6.26
CA ASP A 31 -6.62 6.53 -5.05
C ASP A 31 -5.68 5.46 -4.52
N VAL A 32 -5.11 4.63 -5.41
CA VAL A 32 -4.12 3.63 -5.01
C VAL A 32 -2.89 4.30 -4.41
N TYR A 33 -2.39 5.34 -5.06
CA TYR A 33 -1.22 6.07 -4.57
C TYR A 33 -1.50 6.69 -3.19
N ASP A 34 -2.65 7.34 -3.03
CA ASP A 34 -3.02 7.96 -1.76
C ASP A 34 -3.15 6.92 -0.64
N ASP A 35 -3.73 5.76 -0.95
CA ASP A 35 -3.83 4.65 -0.01
C ASP A 35 -2.45 4.14 0.41
N LEU A 36 -1.54 3.99 -0.53
CA LEU A 36 -0.18 3.54 -0.22
C LEU A 36 0.51 4.51 0.73
N ARG A 37 0.36 5.82 0.49
CA ARG A 37 0.95 6.83 1.37
C ARG A 37 0.35 6.76 2.78
N ALA A 38 -0.96 6.63 2.88
CA ALA A 38 -1.65 6.58 4.17
C ALA A 38 -1.25 5.33 4.95
N TYR A 39 -1.26 4.17 4.31
CA TYR A 39 -0.93 2.91 4.97
C TYR A 39 0.55 2.79 5.29
N TRP A 40 1.43 3.39 4.49
CA TRP A 40 2.87 3.35 4.76
C TRP A 40 3.20 3.93 6.14
N GLU A 41 2.52 4.99 6.53
CA GLU A 41 2.72 5.60 7.85
C GLU A 41 2.32 4.65 8.99
N LEU A 42 1.35 3.78 8.74
CA LEU A 42 0.87 2.83 9.75
C LEU A 42 1.67 1.53 9.78
N LEU A 43 2.49 1.28 8.76
CA LEU A 43 3.21 0.03 8.64
C LEU A 43 4.39 0.01 9.60
N SER A 44 4.49 -1.06 10.38
CA SER A 44 5.62 -1.26 11.30
C SER A 44 6.91 -1.47 10.52
N PRO A 45 8.06 -1.04 11.05
CA PRO A 45 9.35 -1.38 10.44
C PRO A 45 9.47 -2.91 10.28
N GLY A 46 9.86 -3.34 9.09
CA GLY A 46 9.92 -4.77 8.76
C GLY A 46 8.62 -5.33 8.24
N GLY A 47 7.54 -4.54 8.24
CA GLY A 47 6.26 -4.99 7.73
C GLY A 47 6.16 -4.93 6.22
N ALA A 48 4.99 -5.28 5.69
CA ALA A 48 4.75 -5.30 4.25
C ALA A 48 3.35 -4.82 3.89
N ILE A 49 3.26 -4.13 2.76
CA ILE A 49 1.99 -3.82 2.09
C ILE A 49 1.93 -4.68 0.85
N PHE A 50 0.78 -5.27 0.60
CA PHE A 50 0.59 -6.12 -0.58
C PHE A 50 -0.80 -5.94 -1.16
N GLY A 51 -0.95 -6.35 -2.39
CA GLY A 51 -2.25 -6.28 -3.07
C GLY A 51 -2.24 -7.13 -4.33
N ASP A 52 -3.35 -7.05 -5.08
CA ASP A 52 -3.50 -7.74 -6.35
C ASP A 52 -3.71 -6.73 -7.48
N ASP A 53 -4.29 -7.20 -8.61
CA ASP A 53 -4.59 -6.37 -9.78
C ASP A 53 -3.35 -5.70 -10.42
N TRP A 54 -2.17 -6.32 -10.27
CA TRP A 54 -0.96 -5.80 -10.89
C TRP A 54 -1.09 -5.52 -12.39
N PRO A 55 -1.83 -6.35 -13.19
CA PRO A 55 -2.00 -6.07 -14.62
C PRO A 55 -2.76 -4.77 -14.93
N TRP A 56 -3.49 -4.20 -13.96
CA TRP A 56 -4.14 -2.90 -14.15
C TRP A 56 -3.09 -1.81 -14.05
N SER A 57 -2.92 -1.03 -15.13
CA SER A 57 -1.89 0.00 -15.18
C SER A 57 -2.03 1.05 -14.07
N SER A 58 -3.27 1.37 -13.68
CA SER A 58 -3.50 2.31 -12.58
C SER A 58 -2.90 1.80 -11.26
N VAL A 59 -2.93 0.49 -11.02
CA VAL A 59 -2.34 -0.09 -9.82
C VAL A 59 -0.82 -0.16 -9.95
N SER A 60 -0.31 -0.74 -11.05
CA SER A 60 1.13 -0.90 -11.22
C SER A 60 1.85 0.44 -11.30
N ASP A 61 1.27 1.43 -11.98
CA ASP A 61 1.87 2.76 -12.08
C ASP A 61 1.92 3.45 -10.72
N ALA A 62 0.86 3.32 -9.91
CA ALA A 62 0.83 3.90 -8.57
C ALA A 62 1.89 3.25 -7.66
N VAL A 63 2.02 1.92 -7.70
CA VAL A 63 3.03 1.21 -6.90
C VAL A 63 4.44 1.63 -7.31
N LYS A 64 4.70 1.71 -8.62
CA LYS A 64 6.01 2.11 -9.13
C LYS A 64 6.35 3.54 -8.70
N ALA A 65 5.40 4.46 -8.84
CA ALA A 65 5.62 5.87 -8.46
C ALA A 65 5.88 5.99 -6.95
N PHE A 66 5.10 5.29 -6.15
CA PHE A 66 5.26 5.32 -4.70
C PHE A 66 6.62 4.75 -4.29
N CYS A 67 7.01 3.60 -4.82
CA CYS A 67 8.28 2.97 -4.47
C CYS A 67 9.48 3.82 -4.89
N ALA A 68 9.40 4.49 -6.04
CA ALA A 68 10.44 5.41 -6.47
C ALA A 68 10.56 6.60 -5.50
N GLU A 69 9.44 7.12 -5.03
CA GLU A 69 9.42 8.27 -4.12
C GLU A 69 10.02 7.92 -2.75
N VAL A 70 9.68 6.77 -2.18
CA VAL A 70 10.19 6.38 -0.86
C VAL A 70 11.50 5.61 -0.92
N GLY A 71 11.96 5.26 -2.12
CA GLY A 71 13.25 4.61 -2.31
C GLY A 71 13.28 3.14 -1.89
N VAL A 72 12.19 2.41 -2.08
CA VAL A 72 12.12 0.99 -1.74
C VAL A 72 11.78 0.16 -2.97
N PRO A 73 12.24 -1.11 -3.03
CA PRO A 73 11.87 -2.00 -4.13
C PRO A 73 10.49 -2.58 -3.90
N TYR A 74 9.93 -3.13 -4.97
CA TYR A 74 8.72 -3.95 -4.91
C TYR A 74 8.99 -5.28 -5.60
N THR A 75 8.18 -6.29 -5.26
CA THR A 75 8.22 -7.58 -5.95
C THR A 75 6.84 -7.90 -6.49
N VAL A 76 6.81 -8.67 -7.58
CA VAL A 76 5.57 -9.08 -8.25
C VAL A 76 5.59 -10.60 -8.38
N ASP A 77 4.47 -11.23 -8.02
CA ASP A 77 4.26 -12.65 -8.19
C ASP A 77 2.88 -12.83 -8.83
N ASP A 78 2.85 -13.17 -10.11
CA ASP A 78 1.63 -13.26 -10.92
C ASP A 78 0.88 -11.92 -10.91
N ILE A 79 -0.32 -11.88 -10.34
CA ILE A 79 -1.11 -10.65 -10.25
C ILE A 79 -0.90 -9.89 -8.93
N ASN A 80 -0.06 -10.43 -8.05
CA ASN A 80 0.14 -9.87 -6.72
C ASN A 80 1.43 -9.04 -6.67
N TRP A 81 1.41 -7.99 -5.86
CA TRP A 81 2.59 -7.14 -5.62
C TRP A 81 2.80 -6.97 -4.12
N ILE A 82 4.05 -6.79 -3.73
CA ILE A 82 4.44 -6.66 -2.34
C ILE A 82 5.49 -5.56 -2.21
N ILE A 83 5.30 -4.67 -1.24
CA ILE A 83 6.28 -3.65 -0.85
C ILE A 83 6.65 -3.90 0.61
N ARG A 84 7.93 -4.07 0.89
CA ARG A 84 8.41 -4.28 2.25
C ARG A 84 9.01 -3.00 2.81
N LYS A 85 8.69 -2.70 4.06
CA LYS A 85 9.24 -1.52 4.75
C LYS A 85 10.47 -1.96 5.54
N ASP A 86 11.61 -1.43 5.17
CA ASP A 86 12.86 -1.71 5.90
C ASP A 86 12.81 -1.06 7.29
N VAL A 87 13.55 -1.65 8.18
CA VAL A 87 13.67 -1.16 9.55
C VAL A 87 14.38 0.19 9.59
#